data_a9dd8803bb0745cd22fc1109568d26f5
#
_entry.id   a9dd8803bb0745cd22fc1109568d26f5
#
_cell.length_a   1.000
_cell.length_b   1.000
_cell.length_c   1.000
_cell.angle_alpha   90.00
_cell.angle_beta   90.00
_cell.angle_gamma   90.00
#
_symmetry.space_group_name_H-M   'P 1'
#
loop_
_entity.id
_entity.type
_entity.pdbx_description
1 polymer ?
#
loop_
_entity_poly.entity_id
_entity_poly.type
_entity_poly.pdbx_seq_one_letter_code
_entity_poly.pdbx_strand_id
1 'polypeptide(L)'
;MNNIIKAGQPTELKNLISYEEGSIANLDIAHADNMKFVLMAFDEGTGLTPHRAPGNAILTALEGRAIIGYEGKDYELNAGESFRFDKNGLHSVTAQGKFKMSLLLVIE
;
A
#
# COMPACT_ATOMS: atom_id res chain seq x y z
N MET A 1 14.13 10.50 7.37
CA MET A 1 14.00 9.72 6.11
C MET A 1 15.22 8.82 5.97
N ASN A 2 15.02 7.57 5.59
CA ASN A 2 16.13 6.65 5.33
C ASN A 2 16.70 6.82 3.90
N ASN A 3 17.67 5.99 3.53
CA ASN A 3 18.35 6.05 2.22
C ASN A 3 17.95 4.91 1.27
N ILE A 4 16.75 4.34 1.44
CA ILE A 4 16.27 3.26 0.55
C ILE A 4 16.12 3.79 -0.87
N ILE A 5 15.52 4.96 -1.03
CA ILE A 5 15.51 5.68 -2.31
C ILE A 5 16.63 6.71 -2.24
N LYS A 6 17.66 6.51 -3.06
CA LYS A 6 18.85 7.36 -3.04
C LYS A 6 18.63 8.64 -3.81
N ALA A 7 19.10 9.75 -3.25
CA ALA A 7 19.01 11.04 -3.91
C ALA A 7 19.75 11.02 -5.27
N GLY A 8 19.13 11.63 -6.27
CA GLY A 8 19.73 11.79 -7.58
C GLY A 8 19.69 10.57 -8.49
N GLN A 9 18.96 9.52 -8.11
CA GLN A 9 18.86 8.29 -8.91
C GLN A 9 17.41 7.95 -9.19
N PRO A 10 17.05 7.60 -10.45
CA PRO A 10 15.73 7.04 -10.73
C PRO A 10 15.58 5.69 -10.05
N THR A 11 14.41 5.44 -9.48
CA THR A 11 14.12 4.21 -8.74
C THR A 11 12.71 3.73 -9.08
N GLU A 12 12.57 2.44 -9.40
CA GLU A 12 11.25 1.83 -9.52
C GLU A 12 10.84 1.25 -8.17
N LEU A 13 9.77 1.76 -7.59
CA LEU A 13 9.32 1.36 -6.26
C LEU A 13 9.06 -0.14 -6.14
N LYS A 14 8.48 -0.76 -7.16
CA LYS A 14 8.17 -2.20 -7.13
C LYS A 14 9.42 -3.08 -6.97
N ASN A 15 10.59 -2.58 -7.33
CA ASN A 15 11.84 -3.34 -7.24
C ASN A 15 12.53 -3.21 -5.88
N LEU A 16 12.00 -2.38 -4.98
CA LEU A 16 12.56 -2.17 -3.65
C LEU A 16 12.10 -3.20 -2.63
N ILE A 17 11.03 -3.93 -2.91
CA ILE A 17 10.43 -4.86 -1.98
C ILE A 17 10.16 -6.19 -2.68
N SER A 18 10.38 -7.29 -1.95
CA SER A 18 10.16 -8.65 -2.45
C SER A 18 9.02 -9.32 -1.71
N TYR A 19 8.38 -10.28 -2.37
CA TYR A 19 7.35 -11.10 -1.73
C TYR A 19 7.97 -12.04 -0.70
N GLU A 20 7.28 -12.21 0.42
CA GLU A 20 7.60 -13.21 1.43
C GLU A 20 6.50 -14.27 1.42
N GLU A 21 6.88 -15.55 1.33
CA GLU A 21 5.94 -16.64 1.21
C GLU A 21 4.89 -16.63 2.33
N GLY A 22 3.62 -16.65 1.94
CA GLY A 22 2.49 -16.73 2.87
C GLY A 22 2.24 -15.49 3.72
N SER A 23 2.90 -14.37 3.42
CA SER A 23 2.79 -13.19 4.27
C SER A 23 2.78 -11.88 3.48
N ILE A 24 2.67 -10.78 4.21
CA ILE A 24 2.74 -9.42 3.66
C ILE A 24 4.06 -8.82 4.15
N ALA A 25 4.93 -8.46 3.20
CA ALA A 25 6.16 -7.75 3.50
C ALA A 25 5.89 -6.25 3.55
N ASN A 26 6.54 -5.55 4.47
CA ASN A 26 6.45 -4.11 4.64
C ASN A 26 7.84 -3.47 4.54
N LEU A 27 7.91 -2.32 3.90
CA LEU A 27 9.13 -1.53 3.82
C LEU A 27 8.81 -0.07 4.08
N ASP A 28 9.31 0.46 5.18
CA ASP A 28 9.16 1.88 5.52
C ASP A 28 10.14 2.71 4.69
N ILE A 29 9.60 3.59 3.85
CA ILE A 29 10.41 4.51 3.02
C ILE A 29 10.66 5.81 3.77
N ALA A 30 9.62 6.38 4.38
CA ALA A 30 9.71 7.64 5.10
C ALA A 30 8.57 7.77 6.10
N HIS A 31 8.84 8.40 7.22
CA HIS A 31 7.78 8.77 8.15
C HIS A 31 8.16 10.01 8.95
N ALA A 32 7.14 10.71 9.40
CA ALA A 32 7.22 11.85 10.31
C ALA A 32 6.02 11.76 11.26
N ASP A 33 5.85 12.74 12.14
CA ASP A 33 4.75 12.70 13.11
C ASP A 33 3.38 12.65 12.45
N ASN A 34 3.24 13.23 11.26
CA ASN A 34 1.97 13.37 10.56
C ASN A 34 1.92 12.68 9.20
N MET A 35 2.92 11.86 8.86
CA MET A 35 2.90 11.15 7.58
C MET A 35 3.68 9.85 7.66
N LYS A 36 3.28 8.90 6.82
CA LYS A 36 3.97 7.63 6.65
C LYS A 36 3.89 7.20 5.20
N PHE A 37 5.03 6.83 4.62
CA PHE A 37 5.09 6.30 3.26
C PHE A 37 5.77 4.94 3.28
N VAL A 38 5.01 3.89 2.93
CA VAL A 38 5.47 2.50 2.98
C VAL A 38 5.19 1.79 1.68
N LEU A 39 5.98 0.75 1.42
CA LEU A 39 5.69 -0.22 0.38
C LEU A 39 5.23 -1.51 1.03
N MET A 40 4.32 -2.21 0.38
CA MET A 40 3.83 -3.50 0.84
C MET A 40 3.81 -4.48 -0.31
N ALA A 41 4.26 -5.71 -0.05
CA ALA A 41 4.21 -6.80 -1.01
C ALA A 41 3.37 -7.93 -0.41
N PHE A 42 2.28 -8.26 -1.10
CA PHE A 42 1.29 -9.25 -0.66
C PHE A 42 1.51 -10.53 -1.44
N ASP A 43 1.83 -11.62 -0.75
CA ASP A 43 1.85 -12.93 -1.40
C ASP A 43 0.42 -13.35 -1.76
N GLU A 44 0.28 -14.30 -2.65
CA GLU A 44 -1.01 -14.83 -3.04
C GLU A 44 -1.80 -15.32 -1.82
N GLY A 45 -3.08 -14.96 -1.75
CA GLY A 45 -3.96 -15.34 -0.65
C GLY A 45 -3.86 -14.49 0.60
N THR A 46 -3.06 -13.44 0.59
CA THR A 46 -2.94 -12.53 1.75
C THR A 46 -3.79 -11.28 1.56
N GLY A 47 -4.04 -10.58 2.66
CA GLY A 47 -4.82 -9.35 2.63
C GLY A 47 -4.85 -8.66 3.98
N LEU A 48 -5.26 -7.40 3.97
CA LEU A 48 -5.52 -6.62 5.16
C LEU A 48 -7.01 -6.65 5.44
N THR A 49 -7.37 -7.10 6.65
CA THR A 49 -8.77 -7.14 7.08
C THR A 49 -9.34 -5.73 7.25
N PRO A 50 -10.68 -5.57 7.23
CA PRO A 50 -11.28 -4.24 7.36
C PRO A 50 -10.81 -3.53 8.63
N HIS A 51 -10.39 -2.28 8.47
CA HIS A 51 -9.93 -1.43 9.57
C HIS A 51 -10.08 0.04 9.20
N ARG A 52 -9.87 0.92 10.18
CA ARG A 52 -9.93 2.38 10.00
C ARG A 52 -8.57 2.97 10.34
N ALA A 53 -8.11 3.92 9.53
CA ALA A 53 -6.86 4.61 9.78
C ALA A 53 -7.10 6.04 10.30
N PRO A 54 -6.17 6.60 11.08
CA PRO A 54 -6.36 7.92 11.69
C PRO A 54 -6.12 9.10 10.74
N GLY A 55 -5.86 8.85 9.48
CA GLY A 55 -5.56 9.88 8.50
C GLY A 55 -6.11 9.53 7.13
N ASN A 56 -5.90 10.45 6.19
CA ASN A 56 -6.21 10.21 4.78
C ASN A 56 -5.08 9.39 4.16
N ALA A 57 -5.42 8.48 3.27
CA ALA A 57 -4.43 7.61 2.66
C ALA A 57 -4.61 7.53 1.16
N ILE A 58 -3.50 7.45 0.45
CA ILE A 58 -3.48 7.17 -0.99
C ILE A 58 -2.70 5.88 -1.18
N LEU A 59 -3.37 4.88 -1.74
CA LEU A 59 -2.82 3.59 -2.07
C LEU A 59 -2.62 3.53 -3.58
N THR A 60 -1.42 3.16 -4.02
CA THR A 60 -1.12 3.02 -5.44
C THR A 60 -0.65 1.60 -5.72
N ALA A 61 -1.32 0.93 -6.65
CA ALA A 61 -0.92 -0.40 -7.09
C ALA A 61 0.33 -0.30 -7.97
N LEU A 62 1.38 -1.04 -7.61
CA LEU A 62 2.66 -1.04 -8.32
C LEU A 62 2.81 -2.26 -9.22
N GLU A 63 2.23 -3.40 -8.83
CA GLU A 63 2.35 -4.66 -9.55
C GLU A 63 1.18 -5.57 -9.15
N GLY A 64 0.61 -6.28 -10.11
CA GLY A 64 -0.52 -7.16 -9.87
C GLY A 64 -1.82 -6.40 -9.68
N ARG A 65 -2.79 -7.04 -9.00
CA ARG A 65 -4.09 -6.43 -8.73
C ARG A 65 -4.64 -6.86 -7.38
N ALA A 66 -5.55 -6.07 -6.85
CA ALA A 66 -6.21 -6.34 -5.58
C ALA A 66 -7.67 -5.92 -5.63
N ILE A 67 -8.45 -6.46 -4.70
CA ILE A 67 -9.80 -5.96 -4.44
C ILE A 67 -9.71 -5.07 -3.20
N ILE A 68 -10.14 -3.82 -3.37
CA ILE A 68 -10.19 -2.84 -2.29
C ILE A 68 -11.62 -2.80 -1.77
N GLY A 69 -11.81 -3.13 -0.50
CA GLY A 69 -13.08 -2.90 0.18
C GLY A 69 -13.07 -1.49 0.77
N TYR A 70 -14.09 -0.69 0.48
CA TYR A 70 -14.19 0.66 1.03
C TYR A 70 -15.64 1.00 1.31
N GLU A 71 -15.94 1.22 2.59
CA GLU A 71 -17.29 1.59 3.07
C GLU A 71 -18.38 0.66 2.53
N GLY A 72 -18.10 -0.66 2.58
CA GLY A 72 -19.05 -1.69 2.19
C GLY A 72 -19.14 -2.02 0.72
N LYS A 73 -18.27 -1.43 -0.11
CA LYS A 73 -18.21 -1.72 -1.54
C LYS A 73 -16.82 -2.23 -1.93
N ASP A 74 -16.78 -3.09 -2.95
CA ASP A 74 -15.54 -3.63 -3.48
C ASP A 74 -15.17 -2.97 -4.80
N TYR A 75 -13.88 -2.69 -4.96
CA TYR A 75 -13.33 -2.07 -6.16
C TYR A 75 -12.09 -2.85 -6.59
N GLU A 76 -11.97 -3.12 -7.89
CA GLU A 76 -10.77 -3.72 -8.43
C GLU A 76 -9.73 -2.61 -8.64
N LEU A 77 -8.51 -2.85 -8.16
CA LEU A 77 -7.38 -1.93 -8.33
C LEU A 77 -6.28 -2.65 -9.08
N ASN A 78 -5.92 -2.11 -10.25
CA ASN A 78 -4.89 -2.67 -11.13
C ASN A 78 -3.61 -1.85 -11.07
N ALA A 79 -2.49 -2.46 -11.44
CA ALA A 79 -1.18 -1.78 -11.47
C ALA A 79 -1.28 -0.45 -12.19
N GLY A 80 -0.74 0.60 -11.57
CA GLY A 80 -0.79 1.97 -12.08
C GLY A 80 -1.97 2.80 -11.58
N GLU A 81 -2.97 2.16 -10.95
CA GLU A 81 -4.12 2.87 -10.40
C GLU A 81 -3.93 3.19 -8.93
N SER A 82 -4.56 4.27 -8.47
CA SER A 82 -4.55 4.71 -7.08
C SER A 82 -5.96 4.76 -6.51
N PHE A 83 -6.06 4.57 -5.19
CA PHE A 83 -7.32 4.65 -4.47
C PHE A 83 -7.11 5.48 -3.20
N ARG A 84 -8.02 6.41 -2.92
CA ARG A 84 -7.95 7.23 -1.72
C ARG A 84 -8.90 6.72 -0.65
N PHE A 85 -8.42 6.59 0.59
CA PHE A 85 -9.22 6.38 1.78
C PHE A 85 -9.29 7.68 2.57
N ASP A 86 -10.50 8.10 2.92
CA ASP A 86 -10.67 9.22 3.84
C ASP A 86 -10.38 8.78 5.27
N LYS A 87 -9.99 9.73 6.10
CA LYS A 87 -9.79 9.51 7.53
C LYS A 87 -10.97 8.74 8.13
N ASN A 88 -10.68 7.66 8.85
CA ASN A 88 -11.65 6.77 9.48
C ASN A 88 -12.56 6.00 8.52
N GLY A 89 -12.34 6.06 7.21
CA GLY A 89 -13.05 5.22 6.25
C GLY A 89 -12.70 3.75 6.46
N LEU A 90 -13.73 2.89 6.53
CA LEU A 90 -13.51 1.45 6.70
C LEU A 90 -13.01 0.86 5.40
N HIS A 91 -11.83 0.26 5.44
CA HIS A 91 -11.18 -0.26 4.23
C HIS A 91 -10.46 -1.58 4.45
N SER A 92 -10.32 -2.34 3.38
CA SER A 92 -9.61 -3.60 3.35
C SER A 92 -8.89 -3.75 2.00
N VAL A 93 -7.89 -4.64 1.97
CA VAL A 93 -7.13 -4.94 0.74
C VAL A 93 -7.01 -6.46 0.64
N THR A 94 -7.46 -7.04 -0.46
CA THR A 94 -7.33 -8.48 -0.71
C THR A 94 -6.55 -8.69 -2.00
N ALA A 95 -5.38 -9.29 -1.89
CA ALA A 95 -4.54 -9.57 -3.06
C ALA A 95 -5.22 -10.60 -3.97
N GLN A 96 -5.20 -10.33 -5.28
CA GLN A 96 -5.65 -11.28 -6.30
C GLN A 96 -4.43 -11.82 -7.02
N GLY A 97 -3.79 -12.86 -6.44
CA GLY A 97 -2.45 -13.26 -6.79
C GLY A 97 -1.43 -12.40 -6.03
N LYS A 98 -0.22 -12.30 -6.53
CA LYS A 98 0.81 -11.46 -5.92
C LYS A 98 0.57 -9.99 -6.25
N PHE A 99 0.71 -9.12 -5.24
CA PHE A 99 0.35 -7.71 -5.36
C PHE A 99 1.33 -6.83 -4.59
N LYS A 100 1.81 -5.77 -5.23
CA LYS A 100 2.63 -4.74 -4.57
C LYS A 100 1.94 -3.39 -4.64
N MET A 101 2.04 -2.63 -3.56
CA MET A 101 1.47 -1.30 -3.48
C MET A 101 2.37 -0.34 -2.70
N SER A 102 2.17 0.95 -2.94
CA SER A 102 2.65 2.00 -2.03
C SER A 102 1.47 2.55 -1.25
N LEU A 103 1.73 2.98 -0.04
CA LEU A 103 0.72 3.60 0.82
C LEU A 103 1.30 4.88 1.40
N LEU A 104 0.64 6.01 1.12
CA LEU A 104 0.93 7.29 1.73
C LEU A 104 -0.20 7.61 2.71
N LEU A 105 0.14 7.69 4.00
CA LEU A 105 -0.79 8.08 5.05
C LEU A 105 -0.45 9.50 5.50
N VAL A 106 -1.44 10.37 5.50
CA VAL A 106 -1.29 11.76 5.96
C VAL A 106 -2.27 12.00 7.09
N ILE A 107 -1.74 12.31 8.27
CA ILE A 107 -2.53 12.59 9.46
C ILE A 107 -2.63 14.12 9.60
N GLU A 108 -3.81 14.64 9.34
CA GLU A 108 -4.06 16.07 9.34
C GLU A 108 -5.38 16.45 10.04
#